data_8ad2ea0a27d2f70a96c4045776b102d9
#
_entry.id   8ad2ea0a27d2f70a96c4045776b102d9
#
_cell.length_a   1.000
_cell.length_b   1.000
_cell.length_c   1.000
_cell.angle_alpha   90.00
_cell.angle_beta   90.00
_cell.angle_gamma   90.00
#
_symmetry.space_group_name_H-M   'P 1'
#
loop_
_entity.id
_entity.type
_entity.pdbx_description
1 polymer ?
#
loop_
_entity_poly.entity_id
_entity_poly.type
_entity_poly.pdbx_seq_one_letter_code
_entity_poly.pdbx_strand_id
1 'polypeptide(L)'
;MGWLALGVLLALVLFWAVGAYNRLMQLRGEVRRQCGIVDTVWLKWLMRFQGAISARQILAWASEADDLQALQEGSDALIDALAEARQQTLDEFSLNRLLERHAALMDSIDSAVQRAPDTVRPHLLSAQEKILQNIPPALVPYHTAVEAYNLALSQAPARWLANGLRLRPALALTWPVRMPRTNT
;
A
#
# COMPACT_ATOMS: atom_id res chain seq x y z
N MET A 1 38.96 -41.07 -2.03
CA MET A 1 39.15 -39.68 -1.58
C MET A 1 38.23 -38.69 -2.32
N GLY A 2 38.07 -38.76 -3.65
CA GLY A 2 37.23 -37.82 -4.43
C GLY A 2 35.73 -37.82 -4.09
N TRP A 3 35.17 -38.95 -3.76
CA TRP A 3 33.74 -39.06 -3.40
C TRP A 3 33.39 -38.36 -2.07
N LEU A 4 34.32 -38.41 -1.09
CA LEU A 4 34.12 -37.69 0.18
C LEU A 4 34.21 -36.18 -0.02
N ALA A 5 35.16 -35.72 -0.85
CA ALA A 5 35.26 -34.29 -1.19
C ALA A 5 34.02 -33.78 -1.94
N LEU A 6 33.50 -34.58 -2.89
CA LEU A 6 32.25 -34.26 -3.63
C LEU A 6 31.03 -34.19 -2.68
N GLY A 7 30.94 -35.15 -1.73
CA GLY A 7 29.89 -35.16 -0.72
C GLY A 7 29.93 -33.94 0.20
N VAL A 8 31.10 -33.56 0.66
CA VAL A 8 31.27 -32.33 1.48
C VAL A 8 30.90 -31.07 0.70
N LEU A 9 31.35 -30.96 -0.56
CA LEU A 9 31.00 -29.82 -1.41
C LEU A 9 29.50 -29.71 -1.63
N LEU A 10 28.83 -30.84 -1.92
CA LEU A 10 27.38 -30.89 -2.11
C LEU A 10 26.65 -30.45 -0.83
N ALA A 11 27.09 -30.94 0.34
CA ALA A 11 26.52 -30.57 1.63
C ALA A 11 26.66 -29.04 1.90
N LEU A 12 27.82 -28.46 1.61
CA LEU A 12 28.05 -27.02 1.73
C LEU A 12 27.13 -26.20 0.82
N VAL A 13 26.96 -26.61 -0.43
CA VAL A 13 26.05 -25.96 -1.39
C VAL A 13 24.61 -26.05 -0.92
N LEU A 14 24.17 -27.19 -0.42
CA LEU A 14 22.82 -27.36 0.12
C LEU A 14 22.58 -26.46 1.35
N PHE A 15 23.55 -26.47 2.28
CA PHE A 15 23.44 -25.64 3.49
C PHE A 15 23.34 -24.14 3.14
N TRP A 16 24.14 -23.73 2.17
CA TRP A 16 24.15 -22.38 1.66
C TRP A 16 22.83 -22.02 0.93
N ALA A 17 22.28 -22.92 0.12
CA ALA A 17 21.00 -22.74 -0.56
C ALA A 17 19.84 -22.60 0.44
N VAL A 18 19.82 -23.40 1.50
CA VAL A 18 18.82 -23.30 2.59
C VAL A 18 18.94 -21.95 3.30
N GLY A 19 20.16 -21.48 3.60
CA GLY A 19 20.37 -20.17 4.21
C GLY A 19 19.86 -19.01 3.33
N ALA A 20 20.16 -19.06 2.03
CA ALA A 20 19.67 -18.07 1.07
C ALA A 20 18.14 -18.10 0.91
N TYR A 21 17.54 -19.28 0.89
CA TYR A 21 16.09 -19.45 0.87
C TYR A 21 15.43 -18.83 2.11
N ASN A 22 15.93 -19.17 3.29
CA ASN A 22 15.38 -18.65 4.54
C ASN A 22 15.46 -17.13 4.60
N ARG A 23 16.58 -16.54 4.16
CA ARG A 23 16.74 -15.08 4.07
C ARG A 23 15.72 -14.47 3.13
N LEU A 24 15.51 -15.04 1.93
CA LEU A 24 14.49 -14.55 0.98
C LEU A 24 13.10 -14.62 1.56
N MET A 25 12.75 -15.72 2.25
CA MET A 25 11.42 -15.86 2.86
C MET A 25 11.21 -14.87 4.01
N GLN A 26 12.24 -14.58 4.81
CA GLN A 26 12.19 -13.55 5.85
C GLN A 26 11.95 -12.16 5.24
N LEU A 27 12.70 -11.77 4.21
CA LEU A 27 12.53 -10.48 3.55
C LEU A 27 11.15 -10.36 2.89
N ARG A 28 10.66 -11.43 2.26
CA ARG A 28 9.30 -11.47 1.70
C ARG A 28 8.23 -11.32 2.80
N GLY A 29 8.45 -11.96 3.95
CA GLY A 29 7.58 -11.81 5.12
C GLY A 29 7.58 -10.39 5.66
N GLU A 30 8.74 -9.72 5.65
CA GLU A 30 8.86 -8.31 6.06
C GLU A 30 8.09 -7.37 5.14
N VAL A 31 8.18 -7.54 3.80
CA VAL A 31 7.37 -6.77 2.84
C VAL A 31 5.88 -6.91 3.15
N ARG A 32 5.40 -8.14 3.38
CA ARG A 32 3.99 -8.39 3.73
C ARG A 32 3.59 -7.73 5.03
N ARG A 33 4.45 -7.79 6.05
CA ARG A 33 4.23 -7.18 7.36
C ARG A 33 4.09 -5.67 7.24
N GLN A 34 4.99 -5.03 6.51
CA GLN A 34 4.97 -3.57 6.31
C GLN A 34 3.76 -3.14 5.47
N CYS A 35 3.40 -3.90 4.45
CA CYS A 35 2.17 -3.67 3.69
C CYS A 35 0.92 -3.71 4.59
N GLY A 36 0.84 -4.67 5.54
CA GLY A 36 -0.24 -4.74 6.52
C GLY A 36 -0.30 -3.53 7.46
N ILE A 37 0.84 -2.91 7.78
CA ILE A 37 0.87 -1.67 8.57
C ILE A 37 0.28 -0.52 7.75
N VAL A 38 0.70 -0.36 6.50
CA VAL A 38 0.17 0.67 5.57
C VAL A 38 -1.34 0.49 5.39
N ASP A 39 -1.82 -0.72 5.15
CA ASP A 39 -3.23 -1.07 5.06
C ASP A 39 -4.02 -0.66 6.33
N THR A 40 -3.46 -0.93 7.51
CA THR A 40 -4.07 -0.54 8.78
C THR A 40 -4.20 0.98 8.92
N VAL A 41 -3.21 1.74 8.47
CA VAL A 41 -3.24 3.21 8.48
C VAL A 41 -4.33 3.72 7.54
N TRP A 42 -4.45 3.17 6.34
CA TRP A 42 -5.52 3.51 5.39
C TRP A 42 -6.91 3.21 5.94
N LEU A 43 -7.12 2.00 6.47
CA LEU A 43 -8.41 1.61 7.05
C LEU A 43 -8.83 2.52 8.21
N LYS A 44 -7.90 2.84 9.12
CA LYS A 44 -8.19 3.77 10.23
C LYS A 44 -8.62 5.14 9.73
N TRP A 45 -7.97 5.63 8.68
CA TRP A 45 -8.37 6.89 8.06
C TRP A 45 -9.75 6.79 7.40
N LEU A 46 -10.01 5.74 6.60
CA LEU A 46 -11.29 5.52 5.94
C LEU A 46 -12.45 5.41 6.93
N MET A 47 -12.28 4.64 7.99
CA MET A 47 -13.31 4.52 9.04
C MET A 47 -13.65 5.86 9.68
N ARG A 48 -12.64 6.70 9.93
CA ARG A 48 -12.86 8.06 10.46
C ARG A 48 -13.52 8.97 9.44
N PHE A 49 -13.13 8.86 8.18
CA PHE A 49 -13.69 9.62 7.08
C PHE A 49 -15.17 9.27 6.85
N GLN A 50 -15.52 7.99 6.77
CA GLN A 50 -16.92 7.53 6.67
C GLN A 50 -17.74 7.91 7.90
N GLY A 51 -17.18 7.80 9.10
CA GLY A 51 -17.82 8.27 10.33
C GLY A 51 -18.11 9.76 10.30
N ALA A 52 -17.21 10.58 9.75
CA ALA A 52 -17.41 12.01 9.57
C ALA A 52 -18.49 12.32 8.52
N ILE A 53 -18.54 11.57 7.41
CA ILE A 53 -19.59 11.68 6.38
C ILE A 53 -20.97 11.32 6.97
N SER A 54 -21.03 10.25 7.77
CA SER A 54 -22.28 9.77 8.39
C SER A 54 -22.72 10.63 9.58
N ALA A 55 -21.81 11.40 10.19
CA ALA A 55 -22.16 12.30 11.26
C ALA A 55 -23.01 13.47 10.73
N ARG A 56 -24.06 13.84 11.50
CA ARG A 56 -25.00 14.92 11.16
C ARG A 56 -24.38 16.25 10.72
N GLN A 57 -23.10 16.49 11.00
CA GLN A 57 -22.37 17.68 10.59
C GLN A 57 -22.20 17.81 9.08
N ILE A 58 -22.15 16.69 8.36
CA ILE A 58 -22.09 16.66 6.89
C ILE A 58 -23.49 16.49 6.29
N LEU A 59 -24.44 15.91 7.02
CA LEU A 59 -25.86 15.84 6.59
C LEU A 59 -26.52 17.21 6.43
N ALA A 60 -26.03 18.26 7.07
CA ALA A 60 -26.48 19.65 6.81
C ALA A 60 -26.08 20.15 5.40
N TRP A 61 -25.19 19.44 4.71
CA TRP A 61 -24.78 19.66 3.32
C TRP A 61 -25.64 18.88 2.32
N ALA A 62 -26.62 18.13 2.78
CA ALA A 62 -27.46 17.20 1.99
C ALA A 62 -28.35 17.86 0.91
N SER A 63 -28.17 19.16 0.61
CA SER A 63 -28.78 19.75 -0.60
C SER A 63 -28.08 19.30 -1.90
N GLU A 64 -26.90 18.68 -1.83
CA GLU A 64 -26.17 18.11 -2.97
C GLU A 64 -25.90 16.62 -2.70
N ALA A 65 -26.94 15.81 -2.77
CA ALA A 65 -26.90 14.35 -2.52
C ALA A 65 -25.84 13.62 -3.35
N ASP A 66 -25.55 14.12 -4.57
CA ASP A 66 -24.63 13.50 -5.51
C ASP A 66 -23.17 13.50 -4.99
N ASP A 67 -22.73 14.56 -4.32
CA ASP A 67 -21.37 14.64 -3.79
C ASP A 67 -21.15 13.68 -2.62
N LEU A 68 -22.14 13.54 -1.73
CA LEU A 68 -22.08 12.59 -0.62
C LEU A 68 -22.08 11.16 -1.12
N GLN A 69 -22.88 10.86 -2.12
CA GLN A 69 -22.91 9.55 -2.75
C GLN A 69 -21.56 9.22 -3.40
N ALA A 70 -20.98 10.14 -4.15
CA ALA A 70 -19.67 9.95 -4.77
C ALA A 70 -18.54 9.69 -3.74
N LEU A 71 -18.59 10.39 -2.59
CA LEU A 71 -17.64 10.16 -1.49
C LEU A 71 -17.82 8.79 -0.82
N GLN A 72 -19.06 8.35 -0.65
CA GLN A 72 -19.35 7.02 -0.11
C GLN A 72 -18.91 5.92 -1.06
N GLU A 73 -19.34 5.98 -2.33
CA GLU A 73 -18.96 5.01 -3.36
C GLU A 73 -17.44 4.94 -3.55
N GLY A 74 -16.74 6.09 -3.55
CA GLY A 74 -15.29 6.14 -3.62
C GLY A 74 -14.61 5.51 -2.40
N SER A 75 -15.17 5.71 -1.20
CA SER A 75 -14.67 5.11 0.04
C SER A 75 -14.86 3.60 0.04
N ASP A 76 -16.02 3.10 -0.37
CA ASP A 76 -16.34 1.67 -0.44
C ASP A 76 -15.46 0.98 -1.49
N ALA A 77 -15.29 1.59 -2.67
CA ALA A 77 -14.41 1.08 -3.71
C ALA A 77 -12.92 1.01 -3.26
N LEU A 78 -12.49 1.94 -2.41
CA LEU A 78 -11.14 1.90 -1.84
C LEU A 78 -11.01 0.81 -0.78
N ILE A 79 -12.05 0.56 0.04
CA ILE A 79 -12.07 -0.55 1.02
C ILE A 79 -11.95 -1.88 0.29
N ASP A 80 -12.71 -2.08 -0.79
CA ASP A 80 -12.66 -3.31 -1.59
C ASP A 80 -11.28 -3.52 -2.21
N ALA A 81 -10.67 -2.45 -2.75
CA ALA A 81 -9.32 -2.52 -3.30
C ALA A 81 -8.25 -2.82 -2.22
N LEU A 82 -8.40 -2.31 -1.00
CA LEU A 82 -7.54 -2.65 0.14
C LEU A 82 -7.69 -4.13 0.53
N ALA A 83 -8.92 -4.66 0.54
CA ALA A 83 -9.19 -6.06 0.84
C ALA A 83 -8.55 -6.99 -0.22
N GLU A 84 -8.64 -6.64 -1.50
CA GLU A 84 -8.01 -7.36 -2.61
C GLU A 84 -6.46 -7.32 -2.50
N ALA A 85 -5.88 -6.14 -2.31
CA ALA A 85 -4.44 -5.97 -2.13
C ALA A 85 -3.89 -6.72 -0.92
N ARG A 86 -4.68 -6.85 0.17
CA ARG A 86 -4.31 -7.65 1.34
C ARG A 86 -4.19 -9.14 1.02
N GLN A 87 -5.08 -9.68 0.20
CA GLN A 87 -5.05 -11.08 -0.22
C GLN A 87 -3.88 -11.33 -1.19
N GLN A 88 -3.55 -10.37 -2.03
CA GLN A 88 -2.57 -10.47 -3.11
C GLN A 88 -1.45 -9.43 -2.96
N THR A 89 -0.84 -9.35 -1.78
CA THR A 89 0.10 -8.32 -1.34
C THR A 89 1.30 -8.06 -2.29
N LEU A 90 1.64 -8.99 -3.16
CA LEU A 90 2.77 -8.89 -4.11
C LEU A 90 2.29 -8.86 -5.56
N ASP A 91 0.98 -8.76 -5.78
CA ASP A 91 0.42 -8.66 -7.11
C ASP A 91 0.37 -7.20 -7.58
N GLU A 92 1.02 -6.94 -8.71
CA GLU A 92 1.12 -5.61 -9.29
C GLU A 92 -0.25 -5.03 -9.68
N PHE A 93 -1.14 -5.88 -10.19
CA PHE A 93 -2.48 -5.45 -10.62
C PHE A 93 -3.32 -4.96 -9.44
N SER A 94 -3.34 -5.72 -8.34
CA SER A 94 -4.09 -5.37 -7.13
C SER A 94 -3.56 -4.08 -6.49
N LEU A 95 -2.22 -3.89 -6.49
CA LEU A 95 -1.61 -2.67 -5.94
C LEU A 95 -1.87 -1.44 -6.82
N ASN A 96 -1.81 -1.57 -8.15
CA ASN A 96 -2.13 -0.48 -9.07
C ASN A 96 -3.60 -0.08 -8.95
N ARG A 97 -4.51 -1.06 -8.86
CA ARG A 97 -5.93 -0.81 -8.63
C ARG A 97 -6.20 -0.07 -7.32
N LEU A 98 -5.48 -0.42 -6.25
CA LEU A 98 -5.55 0.32 -4.99
C LEU A 98 -5.15 1.78 -5.17
N LEU A 99 -4.06 2.07 -5.88
CA LEU A 99 -3.60 3.44 -6.16
C LEU A 99 -4.60 4.22 -7.02
N GLU A 100 -5.20 3.59 -8.02
CA GLU A 100 -6.25 4.19 -8.86
C GLU A 100 -7.49 4.56 -8.06
N ARG A 101 -7.97 3.65 -7.19
CA ARG A 101 -9.13 3.91 -6.31
C ARG A 101 -8.83 5.00 -5.29
N HIS A 102 -7.62 5.02 -4.75
CA HIS A 102 -7.18 6.10 -3.88
C HIS A 102 -7.18 7.45 -4.61
N ALA A 103 -6.61 7.52 -5.82
CA ALA A 103 -6.59 8.75 -6.62
C ALA A 103 -8.01 9.23 -6.93
N ALA A 104 -8.92 8.33 -7.31
CA ALA A 104 -10.31 8.66 -7.60
C ALA A 104 -11.04 9.23 -6.37
N LEU A 105 -10.83 8.64 -5.18
CA LEU A 105 -11.41 9.17 -3.94
C LEU A 105 -10.85 10.57 -3.62
N MET A 106 -9.54 10.79 -3.81
CA MET A 106 -8.95 12.13 -3.61
C MET A 106 -9.51 13.17 -4.56
N ASP A 107 -9.76 12.81 -5.82
CA ASP A 107 -10.41 13.69 -6.81
C ASP A 107 -11.86 14.02 -6.39
N SER A 108 -12.59 13.05 -5.86
CA SER A 108 -13.95 13.27 -5.33
C SER A 108 -13.92 14.20 -4.12
N ILE A 109 -12.96 14.05 -3.19
CA ILE A 109 -12.78 14.93 -2.04
C ILE A 109 -12.43 16.36 -2.50
N ASP A 110 -11.50 16.51 -3.46
CA ASP A 110 -11.12 17.83 -3.99
C ASP A 110 -12.32 18.54 -4.63
N SER A 111 -13.12 17.80 -5.40
CA SER A 111 -14.35 18.32 -6.02
C SER A 111 -15.39 18.72 -4.96
N ALA A 112 -15.55 17.90 -3.93
CA ALA A 112 -16.44 18.17 -2.81
C ALA A 112 -15.99 19.41 -2.01
N VAL A 113 -14.69 19.58 -1.76
CA VAL A 113 -14.12 20.77 -1.07
C VAL A 113 -14.45 22.06 -1.83
N GLN A 114 -14.39 22.04 -3.17
CA GLN A 114 -14.67 23.22 -3.98
C GLN A 114 -16.15 23.66 -3.91
N ARG A 115 -17.06 22.70 -3.79
CA ARG A 115 -18.52 22.96 -3.74
C ARG A 115 -19.08 23.09 -2.32
N ALA A 116 -18.33 22.60 -1.33
CA ALA A 116 -18.77 22.57 0.05
C ALA A 116 -19.02 23.96 0.65
N PRO A 117 -20.08 24.13 1.44
CA PRO A 117 -20.29 25.31 2.28
C PRO A 117 -19.12 25.54 3.23
N ASP A 118 -18.91 26.80 3.66
CA ASP A 118 -17.81 27.17 4.56
C ASP A 118 -17.83 26.44 5.90
N THR A 119 -18.98 25.95 6.33
CA THR A 119 -19.14 25.15 7.56
C THR A 119 -18.61 23.73 7.42
N VAL A 120 -18.61 23.15 6.22
CA VAL A 120 -18.23 21.76 5.92
C VAL A 120 -16.81 21.67 5.38
N ARG A 121 -16.40 22.64 4.58
CA ARG A 121 -15.08 22.69 3.92
C ARG A 121 -13.90 22.41 4.86
N PRO A 122 -13.81 22.98 6.09
CA PRO A 122 -12.71 22.70 7.01
C PRO A 122 -12.62 21.23 7.42
N HIS A 123 -13.75 20.52 7.50
CA HIS A 123 -13.77 19.09 7.86
C HIS A 123 -13.21 18.22 6.74
N LEU A 124 -13.54 18.51 5.49
CA LEU A 124 -13.01 17.82 4.32
C LEU A 124 -11.49 18.07 4.15
N LEU A 125 -11.07 19.34 4.29
CA LEU A 125 -9.65 19.69 4.25
C LEU A 125 -8.86 19.01 5.39
N SER A 126 -9.41 18.96 6.59
CA SER A 126 -8.77 18.24 7.70
C SER A 126 -8.67 16.73 7.45
N ALA A 127 -9.66 16.13 6.78
CA ALA A 127 -9.59 14.71 6.41
C ALA A 127 -8.50 14.46 5.37
N GLN A 128 -8.41 15.33 4.36
CA GLN A 128 -7.37 15.28 3.33
C GLN A 128 -5.96 15.49 3.92
N GLU A 129 -5.80 16.46 4.81
CA GLU A 129 -4.53 16.70 5.50
C GLU A 129 -4.09 15.48 6.33
N LYS A 130 -5.01 14.85 7.05
CA LYS A 130 -4.70 13.66 7.86
C LYS A 130 -4.22 12.47 7.04
N ILE A 131 -4.73 12.27 5.82
CA ILE A 131 -4.23 11.20 4.95
C ILE A 131 -2.80 11.50 4.49
N LEU A 132 -2.54 12.76 4.10
CA LEU A 132 -1.22 13.21 3.68
C LEU A 132 -0.18 13.15 4.81
N GLN A 133 -0.60 13.33 6.05
CA GLN A 133 0.28 13.25 7.23
C GLN A 133 0.59 11.82 7.65
N ASN A 134 -0.33 10.88 7.49
CA ASN A 134 -0.22 9.54 8.07
C ASN A 134 0.26 8.47 7.09
N ILE A 135 -0.13 8.53 5.81
CA ILE A 135 0.21 7.47 4.86
C ILE A 135 1.65 7.55 4.37
N PRO A 136 2.19 8.69 3.92
CA PRO A 136 3.57 8.76 3.46
C PRO A 136 4.61 8.26 4.47
N PRO A 137 4.54 8.61 5.77
CA PRO A 137 5.45 8.06 6.76
C PRO A 137 5.34 6.54 6.92
N ALA A 138 4.14 5.97 6.78
CA ALA A 138 3.94 4.53 6.85
C ALA A 138 4.52 3.78 5.62
N LEU A 139 4.66 4.45 4.48
CA LEU A 139 5.26 3.89 3.28
C LEU A 139 6.79 3.77 3.36
N VAL A 140 7.47 4.57 4.17
CA VAL A 140 8.95 4.54 4.27
C VAL A 140 9.47 3.16 4.67
N PRO A 141 9.02 2.52 5.78
CA PRO A 141 9.48 1.18 6.12
C PRO A 141 9.05 0.12 5.09
N TYR A 142 7.90 0.30 4.43
CA TYR A 142 7.47 -0.58 3.35
C TYR A 142 8.44 -0.51 2.17
N HIS A 143 8.82 0.69 1.71
CA HIS A 143 9.78 0.87 0.62
C HIS A 143 11.14 0.26 0.96
N THR A 144 11.64 0.48 2.18
CA THR A 144 12.89 -0.14 2.65
C THR A 144 12.83 -1.66 2.59
N ALA A 145 11.70 -2.27 2.99
CA ALA A 145 11.52 -3.71 2.92
C ALA A 145 11.46 -4.23 1.47
N VAL A 146 10.77 -3.51 0.57
CA VAL A 146 10.71 -3.82 -0.86
C VAL A 146 12.09 -3.74 -1.50
N GLU A 147 12.86 -2.69 -1.23
CA GLU A 147 14.22 -2.53 -1.74
C GLU A 147 15.13 -3.66 -1.27
N ALA A 148 15.11 -3.99 0.03
CA ALA A 148 15.91 -5.07 0.60
C ALA A 148 15.56 -6.43 -0.02
N TYR A 149 14.28 -6.72 -0.24
CA TYR A 149 13.81 -7.94 -0.89
C TYR A 149 14.24 -7.99 -2.36
N ASN A 150 14.01 -6.93 -3.12
CA ASN A 150 14.35 -6.86 -4.54
C ASN A 150 15.88 -6.92 -4.75
N LEU A 151 16.67 -6.28 -3.90
CA LEU A 151 18.11 -6.38 -3.90
C LEU A 151 18.59 -7.83 -3.65
N ALA A 152 17.97 -8.51 -2.68
CA ALA A 152 18.30 -9.90 -2.41
C ALA A 152 17.96 -10.82 -3.59
N LEU A 153 16.85 -10.57 -4.32
CA LEU A 153 16.50 -11.31 -5.53
C LEU A 153 17.51 -11.12 -6.67
N SER A 154 18.19 -9.98 -6.75
CA SER A 154 19.16 -9.68 -7.81
C SER A 154 20.55 -10.25 -7.54
N GLN A 155 20.90 -10.58 -6.28
CA GLN A 155 22.20 -11.04 -5.87
C GLN A 155 22.36 -12.57 -5.95
N ALA A 156 23.48 -13.05 -6.45
CA ALA A 156 23.85 -14.46 -6.30
C ALA A 156 24.12 -14.77 -4.82
N PRO A 157 23.69 -15.89 -4.30
CA PRO A 157 23.06 -17.06 -4.90
C PRO A 157 21.54 -17.01 -4.94
N ALA A 158 20.92 -16.11 -4.20
CA ALA A 158 19.47 -15.97 -4.06
C ALA A 158 18.78 -15.81 -5.42
N ARG A 159 19.42 -15.16 -6.40
CA ARG A 159 18.94 -15.01 -7.79
C ARG A 159 18.63 -16.35 -8.46
N TRP A 160 19.49 -17.36 -8.28
CA TRP A 160 19.28 -18.67 -8.89
C TRP A 160 18.10 -19.39 -8.25
N LEU A 161 17.98 -19.30 -6.92
CA LEU A 161 16.83 -19.82 -6.18
C LEU A 161 15.55 -19.09 -6.56
N ALA A 162 15.60 -17.77 -6.67
CA ALA A 162 14.47 -16.95 -7.05
C ALA A 162 13.92 -17.33 -8.44
N ASN A 163 14.80 -17.55 -9.42
CA ASN A 163 14.42 -18.01 -10.75
C ASN A 163 13.80 -19.42 -10.71
N GLY A 164 14.38 -20.35 -9.96
CA GLY A 164 13.86 -21.71 -9.81
C GLY A 164 12.51 -21.76 -9.11
N LEU A 165 12.27 -20.91 -8.13
CA LEU A 165 11.03 -20.81 -7.36
C LEU A 165 10.02 -19.80 -7.95
N ARG A 166 10.34 -19.16 -9.07
CA ARG A 166 9.54 -18.14 -9.75
C ARG A 166 9.12 -16.99 -8.79
N LEU A 167 10.02 -16.58 -7.93
CA LEU A 167 9.79 -15.46 -7.03
C LEU A 167 9.84 -14.15 -7.85
N ARG A 168 8.78 -13.33 -7.71
CA ARG A 168 8.69 -12.04 -8.39
C ARG A 168 9.17 -10.92 -7.49
N PRO A 169 9.74 -9.83 -8.06
CA PRO A 169 10.01 -8.61 -7.31
C PRO A 169 8.73 -8.05 -6.70
N ALA A 170 8.87 -7.37 -5.58
CA ALA A 170 7.78 -6.62 -4.97
C ALA A 170 7.71 -5.22 -5.58
N LEU A 171 6.49 -4.69 -5.76
CA LEU A 171 6.25 -3.35 -6.27
C LEU A 171 6.38 -2.33 -5.14
N ALA A 172 7.11 -1.24 -5.38
CA ALA A 172 7.09 -0.08 -4.51
C ALA A 172 5.81 0.74 -4.78
N LEU A 173 5.00 0.95 -3.74
CA LEU A 173 3.82 1.81 -3.83
C LEU A 173 4.26 3.26 -3.99
N THR A 174 4.18 3.81 -5.20
CA THR A 174 4.47 5.21 -5.44
C THR A 174 3.28 6.06 -5.00
N TRP A 175 3.45 6.81 -3.91
CA TRP A 175 2.44 7.76 -3.46
C TRP A 175 2.38 8.92 -4.44
N PRO A 176 1.21 9.22 -5.04
CA PRO A 176 1.06 10.39 -5.87
C PRO A 176 1.15 11.63 -4.96
N VAL A 177 2.30 12.28 -4.96
CA VAL A 177 2.46 13.58 -4.29
C VAL A 177 1.69 14.61 -5.11
N ARG A 178 0.38 14.73 -4.88
CA ARG A 178 -0.37 15.89 -5.34
C ARG A 178 -0.06 17.05 -4.39
N MET A 179 0.72 17.99 -4.86
CA MET A 179 0.77 19.28 -4.19
C MET A 179 -0.64 19.91 -4.21
N PRO A 180 -1.15 20.42 -3.07
CA PRO A 180 -2.39 21.16 -3.06
C PRO A 180 -2.28 22.28 -4.12
N ARG A 181 -3.26 22.37 -5.03
CA ARG A 181 -3.34 23.50 -5.94
C ARG A 181 -3.56 24.75 -5.09
N THR A 182 -2.50 25.51 -4.85
CA THR A 182 -2.61 26.86 -4.32
C THR A 182 -3.33 27.67 -5.38
N ASN A 183 -4.62 27.91 -5.18
CA ASN A 183 -5.34 28.94 -5.92
C ASN A 183 -4.74 30.29 -5.51
N THR A 184 -3.92 30.85 -6.40
CA THR A 184 -3.61 32.28 -6.46
C THR A 184 -4.81 33.04 -7.01
#